data_7d0e5f519a11471f6742bc3b16968301
#
_entry.id   7d0e5f519a11471f6742bc3b16968301
#
_cell.length_a   1.000
_cell.length_b   1.000
_cell.length_c   1.000
_cell.angle_alpha   90.00
_cell.angle_beta   90.00
_cell.angle_gamma   90.00
#
_symmetry.space_group_name_H-M   'P 1'
#
loop_
_entity.id
_entity.type
_entity.pdbx_description
1 polymer ?
#
loop_
_entity_poly.entity_id
_entity_poly.type
_entity_poly.pdbx_seq_one_letter_code
_entity_poly.pdbx_strand_id
1 'polypeptide(L)'
;MLKKILWPILIGAVLAIVLLIIFPSLRNGTQSDFSRSIFNDEPMSYSNAVKIAAPAVVNIYSRSINSVPKQSQDSPITPLGSGVIMSELGYIVTNYHVVDGAEQIIVALQDGRIFAALPVGSDKLVDIAVLKIEASNLPRIPINSSRDPKIGDVVLAIGNPYNIGQTITQGIISATGRDGLSPYRRQNFIQTDASINHGNSGGALVNTKGELMGINTLTFAKNLGNDVPEGIGFAIPTALAVKIMNKLIQDGKVIRGYIGIDGLEFAPTQNTSDLPKVLGILVTNAEGPSLQAGVQANDILIMVDNKPVKSIVETMDQIAELKPGTIVPIIVLRNGEKIQLQITIGQLPV
;
A
#
# COMPACT_ATOMS: atom_id res chain seq x y z
N MET A 1 1.39 75.75 -37.03
CA MET A 1 1.63 74.35 -36.95
C MET A 1 1.21 73.68 -35.61
N LEU A 2 1.40 74.31 -34.47
CA LEU A 2 1.08 73.77 -33.13
C LEU A 2 -0.42 73.39 -32.94
N LYS A 3 -1.36 74.13 -33.45
CA LYS A 3 -2.82 73.83 -33.34
C LYS A 3 -3.27 72.59 -34.10
N LYS A 4 -2.54 72.18 -35.15
CA LYS A 4 -2.85 70.93 -35.90
C LYS A 4 -2.42 69.65 -35.19
N ILE A 5 -1.50 69.75 -34.22
CA ILE A 5 -0.99 68.59 -33.44
C ILE A 5 -1.70 68.49 -32.11
N LEU A 6 -2.13 69.65 -31.51
CA LEU A 6 -2.85 69.67 -30.23
C LEU A 6 -4.24 69.03 -30.29
N TRP A 7 -4.96 69.20 -31.41
CA TRP A 7 -6.36 68.74 -31.55
C TRP A 7 -6.50 67.22 -31.55
N PRO A 8 -5.70 66.47 -32.31
CA PRO A 8 -5.78 64.99 -32.23
C PRO A 8 -5.35 64.45 -30.86
N ILE A 9 -4.40 65.08 -30.16
CA ILE A 9 -3.99 64.66 -28.80
C ILE A 9 -5.12 64.87 -27.81
N LEU A 10 -5.83 65.98 -27.91
CA LEU A 10 -6.98 66.31 -27.05
C LEU A 10 -8.17 65.37 -27.29
N ILE A 11 -8.42 64.97 -28.53
CA ILE A 11 -9.46 64.01 -28.90
C ILE A 11 -9.06 62.62 -28.37
N GLY A 12 -7.82 62.22 -28.49
CA GLY A 12 -7.30 60.96 -27.95
C GLY A 12 -7.41 60.86 -26.43
N ALA A 13 -7.10 61.95 -25.70
CA ALA A 13 -7.23 62.04 -24.26
C ALA A 13 -8.70 61.96 -23.80
N VAL A 14 -9.61 62.64 -24.51
CA VAL A 14 -11.07 62.61 -24.22
C VAL A 14 -11.61 61.17 -24.48
N LEU A 15 -11.20 60.54 -25.58
CA LEU A 15 -11.59 59.16 -25.89
C LEU A 15 -11.08 58.15 -24.83
N ALA A 16 -9.83 58.32 -24.36
CA ALA A 16 -9.28 57.51 -23.29
C ALA A 16 -10.05 57.66 -21.96
N ILE A 17 -10.40 58.90 -21.61
CA ILE A 17 -11.20 59.20 -20.41
C ILE A 17 -12.61 58.60 -20.52
N VAL A 18 -13.25 58.70 -21.67
CA VAL A 18 -14.57 58.12 -21.93
C VAL A 18 -14.51 56.60 -21.86
N LEU A 19 -13.47 55.97 -22.42
CA LEU A 19 -13.23 54.53 -22.30
C LEU A 19 -13.04 54.07 -20.84
N LEU A 20 -12.31 54.82 -20.03
CA LEU A 20 -12.10 54.54 -18.61
C LEU A 20 -13.37 54.75 -17.76
N ILE A 21 -14.31 55.57 -18.23
CA ILE A 21 -15.63 55.77 -17.58
C ILE A 21 -16.62 54.65 -17.97
N ILE A 22 -16.63 54.26 -19.24
CA ILE A 22 -17.54 53.23 -19.76
C ILE A 22 -17.11 51.83 -19.34
N PHE A 23 -15.80 51.62 -19.23
CA PHE A 23 -15.21 50.32 -18.79
C PHE A 23 -14.41 50.49 -17.49
N PRO A 24 -15.08 50.50 -16.33
CA PRO A 24 -14.41 50.64 -15.03
C PRO A 24 -13.35 49.58 -14.76
N SER A 25 -13.46 48.40 -15.41
CA SER A 25 -12.46 47.33 -15.37
C SER A 25 -11.09 47.73 -15.94
N LEU A 26 -11.04 48.72 -16.82
CA LEU A 26 -9.77 49.28 -17.35
C LEU A 26 -9.11 50.27 -16.39
N ARG A 27 -9.89 50.86 -15.49
CA ARG A 27 -9.41 51.82 -14.46
C ARG A 27 -8.87 51.06 -13.23
N ASN A 28 -9.57 50.01 -12.82
CA ASN A 28 -9.00 49.04 -11.90
C ASN A 28 -8.12 48.15 -12.74
N GLY A 29 -6.86 48.55 -12.94
CA GLY A 29 -5.89 47.68 -13.52
C GLY A 29 -6.10 46.35 -12.83
N THR A 30 -6.46 45.31 -13.59
CA THR A 30 -6.32 43.96 -13.15
C THR A 30 -4.88 43.86 -12.72
N GLN A 31 -4.60 44.04 -11.42
CA GLN A 31 -3.46 43.41 -10.83
C GLN A 31 -3.76 41.93 -11.14
N SER A 32 -3.27 41.54 -12.31
CA SER A 32 -3.43 40.19 -12.78
C SER A 32 -2.87 39.33 -11.66
N ASP A 33 -3.68 38.46 -11.10
CA ASP A 33 -3.24 37.34 -10.27
C ASP A 33 -2.13 36.55 -10.96
N PHE A 34 -1.93 36.77 -12.24
CA PHE A 34 -0.82 36.31 -13.05
C PHE A 34 0.55 36.82 -12.56
N SER A 35 0.69 38.03 -12.09
CA SER A 35 1.95 38.54 -11.51
C SER A 35 2.22 37.96 -10.12
N ARG A 36 1.18 37.66 -9.35
CA ARG A 36 1.32 36.96 -8.07
C ARG A 36 1.67 35.49 -8.24
N SER A 37 1.22 34.84 -9.32
CA SER A 37 1.55 33.43 -9.64
C SER A 37 2.99 33.23 -10.09
N ILE A 38 3.64 34.26 -10.68
CA ILE A 38 5.03 34.15 -11.17
C ILE A 38 6.07 34.41 -10.08
N PHE A 39 5.68 35.10 -8.99
CA PHE A 39 6.54 35.44 -7.86
C PHE A 39 6.02 34.91 -6.51
N ASN A 40 5.26 33.81 -6.53
CA ASN A 40 5.03 33.08 -5.30
C ASN A 40 6.33 32.34 -4.97
N ASP A 41 7.21 33.02 -4.26
CA ASP A 41 8.52 32.56 -3.79
C ASP A 41 8.35 31.61 -2.57
N GLU A 42 7.17 30.96 -2.46
CA GLU A 42 6.98 29.92 -1.45
C GLU A 42 7.76 28.70 -1.92
N PRO A 43 8.73 28.26 -1.11
CA PRO A 43 9.53 27.08 -1.46
C PRO A 43 8.61 25.88 -1.61
N MET A 44 8.85 25.05 -2.62
CA MET A 44 8.13 23.79 -2.80
C MET A 44 8.28 22.96 -1.52
N SER A 45 7.17 22.70 -0.83
CA SER A 45 7.17 22.08 0.49
C SER A 45 6.06 21.03 0.59
N TYR A 46 6.39 19.91 1.23
CA TYR A 46 5.41 18.87 1.57
C TYR A 46 4.85 19.03 2.99
N SER A 47 5.13 20.16 3.66
CA SER A 47 4.71 20.41 5.04
C SER A 47 3.21 20.24 5.25
N ASN A 48 2.37 20.59 4.25
CA ASN A 48 0.93 20.40 4.32
C ASN A 48 0.53 18.92 4.32
N ALA A 49 1.15 18.09 3.47
CA ALA A 49 0.92 16.63 3.46
C ALA A 49 1.33 16.00 4.80
N VAL A 50 2.48 16.42 5.34
CA VAL A 50 2.96 15.98 6.66
C VAL A 50 2.00 16.38 7.76
N LYS A 51 1.55 17.64 7.80
CA LYS A 51 0.58 18.15 8.78
C LYS A 51 -0.72 17.35 8.81
N ILE A 52 -1.15 16.85 7.65
CA ILE A 52 -2.38 16.05 7.51
C ILE A 52 -2.14 14.60 7.97
N ALA A 53 -1.05 13.98 7.52
CA ALA A 53 -0.84 12.54 7.71
C ALA A 53 -0.10 12.16 8.99
N ALA A 54 0.89 12.96 9.41
CA ALA A 54 1.76 12.63 10.53
C ALA A 54 1.04 12.39 11.87
N PRO A 55 -0.02 13.13 12.22
CA PRO A 55 -0.75 12.86 13.46
C PRO A 55 -1.35 11.45 13.54
N ALA A 56 -1.71 10.85 12.39
CA ALA A 56 -2.27 9.51 12.33
C ALA A 56 -1.22 8.37 12.38
N VAL A 57 0.07 8.71 12.36
CA VAL A 57 1.15 7.72 12.49
C VAL A 57 1.61 7.67 13.94
N VAL A 58 1.56 6.48 14.54
CA VAL A 58 1.84 6.23 15.96
C VAL A 58 3.11 5.42 16.13
N ASN A 59 3.68 5.49 17.32
CA ASN A 59 4.80 4.65 17.74
C ASN A 59 4.27 3.41 18.47
N ILE A 60 4.86 2.25 18.18
CA ILE A 60 4.51 0.98 18.80
C ILE A 60 5.68 0.48 19.63
N TYR A 61 5.39 0.10 20.86
CA TYR A 61 6.35 -0.43 21.82
C TYR A 61 5.85 -1.75 22.41
N SER A 62 6.79 -2.59 22.84
CA SER A 62 6.51 -3.75 23.69
C SER A 62 6.98 -3.48 25.10
N ARG A 63 6.20 -3.92 26.10
CA ARG A 63 6.63 -4.02 27.48
C ARG A 63 6.77 -5.50 27.82
N SER A 64 7.94 -5.92 28.32
CA SER A 64 8.14 -7.27 28.85
C SER A 64 7.55 -7.38 30.25
N ILE A 65 6.74 -8.41 30.50
CA ILE A 65 6.10 -8.66 31.80
C ILE A 65 7.03 -9.50 32.68
N ASN A 66 7.92 -10.30 32.09
CA ASN A 66 8.73 -11.31 32.77
C ASN A 66 10.21 -10.93 32.96
N SER A 67 10.60 -9.69 32.69
CA SER A 67 11.97 -9.25 33.02
C SER A 67 12.15 -9.19 34.52
N VAL A 68 12.94 -10.13 35.05
CA VAL A 68 13.38 -10.11 36.48
C VAL A 68 13.99 -8.75 36.77
N PRO A 69 13.49 -8.01 37.77
CA PRO A 69 13.96 -6.67 38.03
C PRO A 69 15.44 -6.72 38.48
N LYS A 70 16.36 -6.45 37.56
CA LYS A 70 17.70 -6.02 37.95
C LYS A 70 17.59 -4.58 38.41
N GLN A 71 17.23 -4.41 39.70
CA GLN A 71 17.36 -3.17 40.53
C GLN A 71 16.96 -1.81 39.92
N SER A 72 16.25 -1.75 38.80
CA SER A 72 15.62 -0.51 38.30
C SER A 72 14.13 -0.78 38.07
N GLN A 73 13.30 0.09 38.65
CA GLN A 73 11.84 -0.05 38.81
C GLN A 73 11.02 -0.05 37.50
N ASP A 74 11.64 -0.04 36.33
CA ASP A 74 10.94 0.01 35.05
C ASP A 74 11.29 -1.21 34.21
N SER A 75 10.27 -2.04 33.90
CA SER A 75 10.38 -3.05 32.86
C SER A 75 10.74 -2.32 31.56
N PRO A 76 11.80 -2.75 30.82
CA PRO A 76 12.27 -2.02 29.66
C PRO A 76 11.17 -1.96 28.59
N ILE A 77 10.82 -0.74 28.19
CA ILE A 77 9.96 -0.49 27.04
C ILE A 77 10.85 -0.58 25.79
N THR A 78 10.56 -1.54 24.92
CA THR A 78 11.33 -1.75 23.70
C THR A 78 10.57 -1.16 22.52
N PRO A 79 11.18 -0.28 21.71
CA PRO A 79 10.56 0.22 20.48
C PRO A 79 10.46 -0.92 19.48
N LEU A 80 9.27 -1.14 18.90
CA LEU A 80 9.02 -2.18 17.93
C LEU A 80 8.93 -1.62 16.50
N GLY A 81 8.25 -0.48 16.34
CA GLY A 81 8.00 0.11 15.04
C GLY A 81 6.94 1.21 15.09
N SER A 82 6.27 1.37 13.97
CA SER A 82 5.21 2.36 13.79
C SER A 82 3.87 1.69 13.47
N GLY A 83 2.78 2.47 13.54
CA GLY A 83 1.45 2.06 13.11
C GLY A 83 0.69 3.24 12.52
N VAL A 84 -0.41 2.95 11.84
CA VAL A 84 -1.27 3.95 11.20
C VAL A 84 -2.69 3.83 11.75
N ILE A 85 -3.24 4.92 12.30
CA ILE A 85 -4.63 4.99 12.74
C ILE A 85 -5.53 5.04 11.51
N MET A 86 -6.28 3.96 11.26
CA MET A 86 -7.13 3.80 10.09
C MET A 86 -8.55 4.30 10.32
N SER A 87 -9.00 4.35 11.57
CA SER A 87 -10.36 4.77 11.91
C SER A 87 -10.43 5.51 13.24
N GLU A 88 -11.45 6.37 13.39
CA GLU A 88 -11.77 7.05 14.65
C GLU A 88 -12.18 6.10 15.77
N LEU A 89 -12.52 4.86 15.42
CA LEU A 89 -12.83 3.80 16.37
C LEU A 89 -11.59 3.21 17.06
N GLY A 90 -10.37 3.65 16.68
CA GLY A 90 -9.12 3.19 17.30
C GLY A 90 -8.51 1.94 16.67
N TYR A 91 -8.90 1.58 15.45
CA TYR A 91 -8.21 0.55 14.70
C TYR A 91 -6.92 1.09 14.10
N ILE A 92 -5.82 0.38 14.35
CA ILE A 92 -4.47 0.73 13.91
C ILE A 92 -3.95 -0.44 13.07
N VAL A 93 -3.41 -0.13 11.90
CA VAL A 93 -2.69 -1.10 11.06
C VAL A 93 -1.20 -0.92 11.30
N THR A 94 -0.51 -2.04 11.45
CA THR A 94 0.95 -2.14 11.52
C THR A 94 1.42 -3.40 10.81
N ASN A 95 2.73 -3.66 10.78
CA ASN A 95 3.23 -4.94 10.27
C ASN A 95 3.11 -6.06 11.32
N TYR A 96 2.93 -7.30 10.85
CA TYR A 96 2.93 -8.48 11.71
C TYR A 96 4.25 -8.61 12.47
N HIS A 97 5.41 -8.50 11.77
CA HIS A 97 6.71 -8.63 12.39
C HIS A 97 7.02 -7.57 13.45
N VAL A 98 6.29 -6.44 13.47
CA VAL A 98 6.42 -5.40 14.51
C VAL A 98 5.83 -5.86 15.84
N VAL A 99 4.79 -6.70 15.81
CA VAL A 99 4.06 -7.11 17.02
C VAL A 99 4.23 -8.60 17.34
N ASP A 100 4.95 -9.33 16.50
CA ASP A 100 5.21 -10.77 16.71
C ASP A 100 6.04 -10.99 17.96
N GLY A 101 5.53 -11.84 18.87
CA GLY A 101 6.18 -12.12 20.16
C GLY A 101 6.09 -11.00 21.20
N ALA A 102 5.35 -9.91 20.92
CA ALA A 102 5.17 -8.84 21.91
C ALA A 102 4.27 -9.30 23.08
N GLU A 103 4.75 -9.15 24.33
CA GLU A 103 3.98 -9.54 25.52
C GLU A 103 2.85 -8.53 25.83
N GLN A 104 3.16 -7.24 25.82
CA GLN A 104 2.21 -6.15 25.97
C GLN A 104 2.50 -5.06 24.94
N ILE A 105 1.51 -4.72 24.12
CA ILE A 105 1.64 -3.70 23.08
C ILE A 105 1.19 -2.36 23.63
N ILE A 106 2.04 -1.35 23.48
CA ILE A 106 1.79 0.04 23.87
C ILE A 106 1.84 0.89 22.60
N VAL A 107 0.86 1.75 22.43
CA VAL A 107 0.77 2.72 21.34
C VAL A 107 0.89 4.13 21.90
N ALA A 108 1.86 4.90 21.40
CA ALA A 108 2.03 6.30 21.73
C ALA A 108 1.68 7.18 20.51
N LEU A 109 0.76 8.12 20.72
CA LEU A 109 0.33 9.08 19.72
C LEU A 109 1.29 10.29 19.69
N GLN A 110 1.24 11.06 18.60
CA GLN A 110 2.10 12.24 18.45
C GLN A 110 1.72 13.39 19.39
N ASP A 111 0.51 13.40 19.93
CA ASP A 111 0.05 14.37 20.92
C ASP A 111 0.42 14.01 22.36
N GLY A 112 1.21 12.94 22.57
CA GLY A 112 1.69 12.48 23.86
C GLY A 112 0.76 11.51 24.59
N ARG A 113 -0.44 11.20 24.06
CA ARG A 113 -1.32 10.18 24.65
C ARG A 113 -0.74 8.78 24.44
N ILE A 114 -0.87 7.94 25.48
CA ILE A 114 -0.34 6.57 25.48
C ILE A 114 -1.46 5.60 25.84
N PHE A 115 -1.58 4.51 25.08
CA PHE A 115 -2.63 3.51 25.26
C PHE A 115 -2.05 2.10 25.23
N ALA A 116 -2.62 1.20 26.04
CA ALA A 116 -2.47 -0.23 25.81
C ALA A 116 -3.30 -0.61 24.57
N ALA A 117 -2.71 -1.39 23.68
CA ALA A 117 -3.36 -1.85 22.48
C ALA A 117 -3.66 -3.35 22.56
N LEU A 118 -4.83 -3.74 22.08
CA LEU A 118 -5.25 -5.13 21.97
C LEU A 118 -5.05 -5.61 20.54
N PRO A 119 -4.39 -6.76 20.30
CA PRO A 119 -4.34 -7.35 18.98
C PRO A 119 -5.74 -7.84 18.57
N VAL A 120 -6.21 -7.39 17.40
CA VAL A 120 -7.47 -7.85 16.79
C VAL A 120 -7.22 -9.11 15.96
N GLY A 121 -6.10 -9.14 15.26
CA GLY A 121 -5.67 -10.26 14.45
C GLY A 121 -4.47 -9.89 13.59
N SER A 122 -3.91 -10.89 12.92
CA SER A 122 -2.75 -10.69 12.06
C SER A 122 -2.76 -11.63 10.85
N ASP A 123 -2.02 -11.22 9.82
CA ASP A 123 -1.78 -11.99 8.61
C ASP A 123 -0.28 -12.00 8.33
N LYS A 124 0.35 -13.10 8.69
CA LYS A 124 1.79 -13.31 8.51
C LYS A 124 2.21 -13.28 7.03
N LEU A 125 1.36 -13.75 6.13
CA LEU A 125 1.70 -13.84 4.70
C LEU A 125 1.82 -12.46 4.05
N VAL A 126 0.97 -11.51 4.48
CA VAL A 126 0.95 -10.12 3.99
C VAL A 126 1.77 -9.20 4.89
N ASP A 127 2.23 -9.70 6.04
CA ASP A 127 2.93 -8.91 7.06
C ASP A 127 2.08 -7.75 7.60
N ILE A 128 0.78 -8.00 7.86
CA ILE A 128 -0.16 -7.03 8.44
C ILE A 128 -0.66 -7.53 9.80
N ALA A 129 -0.72 -6.62 10.77
CA ALA A 129 -1.45 -6.80 12.02
C ALA A 129 -2.41 -5.63 12.26
N VAL A 130 -3.52 -5.91 12.93
CA VAL A 130 -4.50 -4.91 13.35
C VAL A 130 -4.54 -4.87 14.87
N LEU A 131 -4.39 -3.66 15.39
CA LEU A 131 -4.49 -3.35 16.81
C LEU A 131 -5.73 -2.51 17.07
N LYS A 132 -6.24 -2.57 18.31
CA LYS A 132 -7.35 -1.74 18.79
C LYS A 132 -6.92 -1.01 20.06
N ILE A 133 -7.14 0.30 20.07
CA ILE A 133 -7.04 1.14 21.26
C ILE A 133 -8.41 1.73 21.61
N GLU A 134 -8.67 1.93 22.88
CA GLU A 134 -9.88 2.61 23.37
C GLU A 134 -9.54 4.08 23.61
N ALA A 135 -9.87 4.93 22.66
CA ALA A 135 -9.60 6.36 22.71
C ALA A 135 -10.62 7.15 21.88
N SER A 136 -10.82 8.41 22.24
CA SER A 136 -11.64 9.36 21.48
C SER A 136 -10.78 10.40 20.77
N ASN A 137 -11.38 11.12 19.82
CA ASN A 137 -10.73 12.18 19.06
C ASN A 137 -9.39 11.73 18.45
N LEU A 138 -9.43 10.58 17.77
CA LEU A 138 -8.26 10.04 17.10
C LEU A 138 -8.08 10.65 15.71
N PRO A 139 -6.87 11.09 15.35
CA PRO A 139 -6.57 11.47 13.97
C PRO A 139 -6.61 10.23 13.07
N ARG A 140 -7.35 10.31 11.98
CA ARG A 140 -7.46 9.25 10.99
C ARG A 140 -6.64 9.60 9.76
N ILE A 141 -5.90 8.62 9.23
CA ILE A 141 -5.19 8.81 7.96
C ILE A 141 -6.18 8.99 6.81
N PRO A 142 -5.99 9.97 5.91
CA PRO A 142 -6.81 10.09 4.72
C PRO A 142 -6.57 8.93 3.75
N ILE A 143 -7.65 8.30 3.27
CA ILE A 143 -7.61 7.22 2.29
C ILE A 143 -8.43 7.62 1.07
N ASN A 144 -7.85 7.51 -0.12
CA ASN A 144 -8.53 7.73 -1.39
C ASN A 144 -8.50 6.44 -2.22
N SER A 145 -9.59 5.69 -2.18
CA SER A 145 -9.72 4.40 -2.87
C SER A 145 -9.75 4.49 -4.40
N SER A 146 -9.95 5.68 -4.96
CA SER A 146 -9.95 5.91 -6.41
C SER A 146 -8.57 6.21 -6.99
N ARG A 147 -7.54 6.30 -6.15
CA ARG A 147 -6.19 6.66 -6.56
C ARG A 147 -5.28 5.44 -6.49
N ASP A 148 -4.92 4.93 -7.66
CA ASP A 148 -3.90 3.88 -7.78
C ASP A 148 -2.49 4.47 -7.77
N PRO A 149 -1.53 3.82 -7.08
CA PRO A 149 -0.12 4.21 -7.10
C PRO A 149 0.44 4.12 -8.52
N LYS A 150 1.15 5.17 -8.98
CA LYS A 150 1.82 5.20 -10.28
C LYS A 150 3.31 5.40 -10.11
N ILE A 151 4.09 4.75 -10.97
CA ILE A 151 5.55 4.94 -11.02
C ILE A 151 5.85 6.42 -11.31
N GLY A 152 6.73 7.01 -10.50
CA GLY A 152 7.08 8.43 -10.55
C GLY A 152 6.26 9.33 -9.61
N ASP A 153 5.19 8.83 -8.97
CA ASP A 153 4.48 9.61 -7.95
C ASP A 153 5.42 9.90 -6.77
N VAL A 154 5.47 11.16 -6.33
CA VAL A 154 6.21 11.56 -5.13
C VAL A 154 5.50 11.03 -3.89
N VAL A 155 6.27 10.41 -3.02
CA VAL A 155 5.79 9.82 -1.75
C VAL A 155 6.65 10.24 -0.56
N LEU A 156 6.02 10.23 0.61
CA LEU A 156 6.64 10.50 1.90
C LEU A 156 6.45 9.26 2.78
N ALA A 157 7.54 8.69 3.28
CA ALA A 157 7.51 7.63 4.27
C ALA A 157 7.56 8.26 5.67
N ILE A 158 6.56 7.97 6.50
CA ILE A 158 6.39 8.51 7.84
C ILE A 158 6.49 7.37 8.85
N GLY A 159 7.33 7.53 9.87
CA GLY A 159 7.51 6.56 10.94
C GLY A 159 8.45 7.08 12.03
N ASN A 160 8.92 6.19 12.93
CA ASN A 160 9.84 6.53 14.00
C ASN A 160 11.10 5.64 13.95
N PRO A 161 12.01 5.91 13.00
CA PRO A 161 13.21 5.11 12.87
C PRO A 161 14.09 5.26 14.13
N TYR A 162 14.64 4.16 14.60
CA TYR A 162 15.55 4.12 15.75
C TYR A 162 15.04 4.80 17.02
N ASN A 163 13.73 5.06 17.12
CA ASN A 163 13.09 5.74 18.27
C ASN A 163 13.67 7.14 18.55
N ILE A 164 14.12 7.84 17.54
CA ILE A 164 14.65 9.22 17.65
C ILE A 164 13.59 10.30 17.44
N GLY A 165 12.33 9.91 17.35
CA GLY A 165 11.17 10.76 17.04
C GLY A 165 10.62 10.52 15.65
N GLN A 166 9.41 11.04 15.40
CA GLN A 166 8.78 10.90 14.10
C GLN A 166 9.65 11.53 13.02
N THR A 167 9.92 10.75 11.99
CA THR A 167 10.79 11.14 10.87
C THR A 167 10.03 10.96 9.57
N ILE A 168 10.27 11.88 8.65
CA ILE A 168 9.69 11.86 7.31
C ILE A 168 10.82 11.80 6.29
N THR A 169 10.78 10.81 5.39
CA THR A 169 11.69 10.70 4.26
C THR A 169 10.91 10.83 2.96
N GLN A 170 11.51 11.41 1.94
CA GLN A 170 10.89 11.63 0.64
C GLN A 170 11.53 10.71 -0.39
N GLY A 171 10.72 10.28 -1.35
CA GLY A 171 11.14 9.56 -2.55
C GLY A 171 10.02 9.54 -3.59
N ILE A 172 10.11 8.58 -4.50
CA ILE A 172 9.08 8.31 -5.51
C ILE A 172 8.64 6.85 -5.45
N ILE A 173 7.53 6.54 -6.09
CA ILE A 173 7.19 5.16 -6.42
C ILE A 173 8.12 4.72 -7.55
N SER A 174 9.06 3.84 -7.25
CA SER A 174 10.06 3.34 -8.20
C SER A 174 9.52 2.19 -9.05
N ALA A 175 8.62 1.36 -8.48
CA ALA A 175 7.91 0.29 -9.17
C ALA A 175 6.62 -0.08 -8.45
N THR A 176 5.70 -0.70 -9.18
CA THR A 176 4.49 -1.36 -8.66
C THR A 176 4.47 -2.81 -9.14
N GLY A 177 3.67 -3.67 -8.52
CA GLY A 177 3.54 -5.06 -8.97
C GLY A 177 4.75 -5.94 -8.67
N ARG A 178 5.51 -5.65 -7.58
CA ARG A 178 6.62 -6.49 -7.14
C ARG A 178 6.11 -7.72 -6.38
N ASP A 179 5.65 -8.72 -7.12
CA ASP A 179 5.05 -9.96 -6.62
C ASP A 179 6.06 -11.09 -6.32
N GLY A 180 7.27 -11.04 -6.88
CA GLY A 180 8.32 -12.04 -6.69
C GLY A 180 8.98 -12.05 -5.31
N LEU A 181 8.72 -11.10 -4.43
CA LEU A 181 9.38 -10.92 -3.13
C LEU A 181 8.71 -11.71 -1.99
N SER A 182 7.47 -12.15 -2.18
CA SER A 182 6.76 -13.01 -1.23
C SER A 182 7.01 -14.47 -1.53
N PRO A 183 7.17 -15.36 -0.52
CA PRO A 183 7.28 -16.82 -0.70
C PRO A 183 6.13 -17.40 -1.53
N TYR A 184 4.97 -16.74 -1.52
CA TYR A 184 3.77 -17.19 -2.25
C TYR A 184 3.53 -16.40 -3.54
N ARG A 185 4.45 -15.48 -3.96
CA ARG A 185 4.37 -14.65 -5.19
C ARG A 185 3.02 -13.92 -5.37
N ARG A 186 2.35 -13.54 -4.27
CA ARG A 186 0.96 -13.08 -4.27
C ARG A 186 0.78 -11.62 -3.86
N GLN A 187 1.86 -10.83 -3.82
CA GLN A 187 1.77 -9.48 -3.27
C GLN A 187 2.37 -8.48 -4.22
N ASN A 188 1.53 -7.53 -4.64
CA ASN A 188 1.93 -6.38 -5.44
C ASN A 188 2.48 -5.29 -4.52
N PHE A 189 3.76 -5.39 -4.09
CA PHE A 189 4.37 -4.34 -3.31
C PHE A 189 4.59 -3.07 -4.14
N ILE A 190 4.48 -1.93 -3.45
CA ILE A 190 5.01 -0.66 -3.93
C ILE A 190 6.49 -0.63 -3.58
N GLN A 191 7.36 -0.41 -4.57
CA GLN A 191 8.76 -0.12 -4.35
C GLN A 191 8.97 1.39 -4.35
N THR A 192 9.77 1.90 -3.42
CA THR A 192 10.12 3.32 -3.30
C THR A 192 11.60 3.48 -2.96
N ASP A 193 12.18 4.61 -3.34
CA ASP A 193 13.51 5.04 -2.93
C ASP A 193 13.49 5.97 -1.70
N ALA A 194 12.30 6.27 -1.15
CA ALA A 194 12.19 6.88 0.17
C ALA A 194 12.87 5.98 1.21
N SER A 195 13.74 6.53 2.04
CA SER A 195 14.50 5.76 3.02
C SER A 195 13.56 5.11 4.05
N ILE A 196 13.50 3.79 4.05
CA ILE A 196 12.76 2.97 5.01
C ILE A 196 13.78 2.21 5.85
N ASN A 197 13.79 2.44 7.16
CA ASN A 197 14.71 1.86 8.12
C ASN A 197 13.97 1.19 9.28
N HIS A 198 14.71 0.52 10.16
CA HIS A 198 14.14 -0.04 11.40
C HIS A 198 13.39 1.04 12.18
N GLY A 199 12.11 0.77 12.51
CA GLY A 199 11.20 1.69 13.19
C GLY A 199 10.20 2.38 12.25
N ASN A 200 10.48 2.51 10.93
CA ASN A 200 9.49 2.98 9.96
C ASN A 200 8.50 1.89 9.55
N SER A 201 8.83 0.60 9.79
CA SER A 201 7.93 -0.53 9.53
C SER A 201 6.60 -0.35 10.24
N GLY A 202 5.51 -0.59 9.56
CA GLY A 202 4.14 -0.36 10.03
C GLY A 202 3.68 1.09 9.91
N GLY A 203 4.57 2.05 9.60
CA GLY A 203 4.24 3.44 9.34
C GLY A 203 3.63 3.69 7.97
N ALA A 204 3.31 4.94 7.66
CA ALA A 204 2.61 5.32 6.45
C ALA A 204 3.56 5.67 5.30
N LEU A 205 3.24 5.21 4.10
CA LEU A 205 3.69 5.81 2.84
C LEU A 205 2.53 6.66 2.31
N VAL A 206 2.72 7.97 2.17
CA VAL A 206 1.67 8.89 1.75
C VAL A 206 2.07 9.68 0.50
N ASN A 207 1.10 10.17 -0.26
CA ASN A 207 1.36 11.07 -1.38
C ASN A 207 1.51 12.53 -0.92
N THR A 208 1.71 13.44 -1.87
CA THR A 208 1.89 14.89 -1.63
C THR A 208 0.64 15.59 -1.07
N LYS A 209 -0.51 14.90 -0.99
CA LYS A 209 -1.75 15.37 -0.36
C LYS A 209 -1.95 14.81 1.05
N GLY A 210 -1.04 13.95 1.54
CA GLY A 210 -1.18 13.25 2.81
C GLY A 210 -2.13 12.04 2.75
N GLU A 211 -2.55 11.58 1.56
CA GLU A 211 -3.38 10.39 1.39
C GLU A 211 -2.50 9.13 1.47
N LEU A 212 -2.97 8.10 2.17
CA LEU A 212 -2.26 6.82 2.35
C LEU A 212 -2.12 6.08 1.02
N MET A 213 -0.89 5.76 0.64
CA MET A 213 -0.54 4.95 -0.53
C MET A 213 -0.18 3.51 -0.13
N GLY A 214 0.39 3.32 1.07
CA GLY A 214 0.75 2.00 1.57
C GLY A 214 1.26 2.01 3.00
N ILE A 215 1.55 0.81 3.52
CA ILE A 215 2.17 0.59 4.84
C ILE A 215 3.62 0.19 4.62
N ASN A 216 4.55 0.98 5.15
CA ASN A 216 6.00 0.73 5.04
C ASN A 216 6.37 -0.62 5.63
N THR A 217 7.26 -1.38 4.98
CA THR A 217 7.76 -2.65 5.50
C THR A 217 9.21 -2.90 5.10
N LEU A 218 10.00 -3.48 6.02
CA LEU A 218 11.38 -3.89 5.80
C LEU A 218 11.53 -5.40 5.56
N THR A 219 10.50 -6.20 5.85
CA THR A 219 10.58 -7.67 5.83
C THR A 219 11.04 -8.19 4.48
N PHE A 220 10.59 -7.58 3.40
CA PHE A 220 10.89 -8.05 2.05
C PHE A 220 12.26 -7.61 1.55
N ALA A 221 12.78 -6.50 2.04
CA ALA A 221 14.14 -6.08 1.75
C ALA A 221 15.18 -7.10 2.27
N LYS A 222 14.92 -7.73 3.43
CA LYS A 222 15.77 -8.79 4.00
C LYS A 222 15.86 -10.04 3.12
N ASN A 223 14.85 -10.33 2.30
CA ASN A 223 14.85 -11.47 1.39
C ASN A 223 15.81 -11.28 0.20
N LEU A 224 16.32 -10.06 -0.02
CA LEU A 224 17.30 -9.75 -1.06
C LEU A 224 18.76 -10.02 -0.61
N GLY A 225 18.98 -10.41 0.66
CA GLY A 225 20.28 -10.70 1.25
C GLY A 225 20.61 -9.79 2.44
N ASN A 226 21.77 -10.03 3.06
CA ASN A 226 22.21 -9.23 4.22
C ASN A 226 22.61 -7.79 3.87
N ASP A 227 22.94 -7.52 2.61
CA ASP A 227 23.26 -6.19 2.09
C ASP A 227 22.07 -5.70 1.25
N VAL A 228 21.05 -5.13 1.92
CA VAL A 228 19.98 -4.42 1.20
C VAL A 228 20.58 -3.16 0.60
N PRO A 229 20.55 -2.99 -0.72
CA PRO A 229 21.07 -1.76 -1.34
C PRO A 229 20.30 -0.54 -0.84
N GLU A 230 21.00 0.56 -0.60
CA GLU A 230 20.36 1.85 -0.32
C GLU A 230 19.41 2.23 -1.47
N GLY A 231 18.28 2.87 -1.13
CA GLY A 231 17.29 3.31 -2.11
C GLY A 231 16.31 2.21 -2.56
N ILE A 232 16.22 1.08 -1.84
CA ILE A 232 15.21 0.05 -2.06
C ILE A 232 14.36 -0.11 -0.80
N GLY A 233 13.20 0.53 -0.80
CA GLY A 233 12.16 0.39 0.21
C GLY A 233 10.91 -0.24 -0.36
N PHE A 234 10.08 -0.83 0.50
CA PHE A 234 8.81 -1.45 0.11
C PHE A 234 7.66 -0.98 0.99
N ALA A 235 6.47 -0.96 0.39
CA ALA A 235 5.24 -0.73 1.13
C ALA A 235 4.13 -1.67 0.64
N ILE A 236 3.28 -2.09 1.56
CA ILE A 236 2.07 -2.88 1.29
C ILE A 236 1.01 -1.90 0.80
N PRO A 237 0.42 -2.06 -0.41
CA PRO A 237 -0.56 -1.12 -0.95
C PRO A 237 -1.76 -0.93 -0.03
N THR A 238 -2.28 0.31 0.03
CA THR A 238 -3.44 0.67 0.87
C THR A 238 -4.65 -0.22 0.62
N ALA A 239 -4.96 -0.51 -0.64
CA ALA A 239 -6.10 -1.36 -1.00
C ALA A 239 -5.99 -2.76 -0.36
N LEU A 240 -4.79 -3.36 -0.38
CA LEU A 240 -4.52 -4.65 0.25
C LEU A 240 -4.57 -4.55 1.78
N ALA A 241 -3.95 -3.52 2.37
CA ALA A 241 -3.96 -3.30 3.82
C ALA A 241 -5.37 -3.14 4.37
N VAL A 242 -6.22 -2.34 3.71
CA VAL A 242 -7.64 -2.15 4.08
C VAL A 242 -8.44 -3.45 3.94
N LYS A 243 -8.23 -4.20 2.86
CA LYS A 243 -8.89 -5.50 2.64
C LYS A 243 -8.57 -6.48 3.76
N ILE A 244 -7.28 -6.61 4.12
CA ILE A 244 -6.83 -7.48 5.21
C ILE A 244 -7.36 -6.99 6.55
N MET A 245 -7.26 -5.69 6.84
CA MET A 245 -7.79 -5.09 8.07
C MET A 245 -9.28 -5.44 8.27
N ASN A 246 -10.10 -5.29 7.24
CA ASN A 246 -11.53 -5.58 7.33
C ASN A 246 -11.79 -7.08 7.61
N LYS A 247 -11.05 -8.00 6.97
CA LYS A 247 -11.12 -9.44 7.26
C LYS A 247 -10.72 -9.75 8.71
N LEU A 248 -9.65 -9.12 9.20
CA LEU A 248 -9.19 -9.31 10.58
C LEU A 248 -10.18 -8.75 11.60
N ILE A 249 -10.81 -7.61 11.33
CA ILE A 249 -11.85 -7.03 12.21
C ILE A 249 -13.08 -7.93 12.25
N GLN A 250 -13.49 -8.49 11.11
CA GLN A 250 -14.71 -9.29 10.99
C GLN A 250 -14.52 -10.70 11.55
N ASP A 251 -13.41 -11.38 11.21
CA ASP A 251 -13.22 -12.81 11.41
C ASP A 251 -12.08 -13.16 12.39
N GLY A 252 -11.31 -12.16 12.85
CA GLY A 252 -10.12 -12.33 13.69
C GLY A 252 -8.92 -12.95 12.95
N LYS A 253 -9.12 -13.45 11.74
CA LYS A 253 -8.12 -14.11 10.90
C LYS A 253 -8.42 -13.96 9.41
N VAL A 254 -7.41 -14.14 8.56
CA VAL A 254 -7.61 -14.18 7.11
C VAL A 254 -7.69 -15.63 6.65
N ILE A 255 -8.89 -16.02 6.21
CA ILE A 255 -9.13 -17.35 5.63
C ILE A 255 -8.90 -17.23 4.13
N ARG A 256 -8.07 -18.13 3.57
CA ARG A 256 -7.76 -18.20 2.13
C ARG A 256 -8.07 -19.57 1.57
N GLY A 257 -8.69 -19.58 0.39
CA GLY A 257 -8.82 -20.79 -0.40
C GLY A 257 -7.46 -21.32 -0.84
N TYR A 258 -7.38 -22.63 -0.99
CA TYR A 258 -6.17 -23.37 -1.34
C TYR A 258 -6.52 -24.57 -2.21
N ILE A 259 -5.74 -24.84 -3.24
CA ILE A 259 -5.92 -26.01 -4.10
C ILE A 259 -4.75 -26.99 -4.09
N GLY A 260 -3.58 -26.60 -3.59
CA GLY A 260 -2.41 -27.49 -3.48
C GLY A 260 -1.73 -27.79 -4.81
N ILE A 261 -1.43 -26.75 -5.58
CA ILE A 261 -0.67 -26.89 -6.85
C ILE A 261 0.60 -26.05 -6.75
N ASP A 262 1.75 -26.68 -7.06
CA ASP A 262 2.97 -26.01 -7.44
C ASP A 262 3.10 -26.04 -8.96
N GLY A 263 3.61 -24.96 -9.56
CA GLY A 263 3.70 -24.91 -11.02
C GLY A 263 4.51 -23.74 -11.55
N LEU A 264 4.72 -23.77 -12.85
CA LEU A 264 5.40 -22.73 -13.63
C LEU A 264 4.43 -22.14 -14.64
N GLU A 265 4.61 -20.87 -14.97
CA GLU A 265 3.84 -20.27 -16.06
C GLU A 265 4.13 -21.00 -17.38
N PHE A 266 3.08 -21.47 -18.01
CA PHE A 266 3.13 -22.08 -19.33
C PHE A 266 2.66 -21.08 -20.36
N ALA A 267 3.60 -20.62 -21.21
CA ALA A 267 3.30 -19.81 -22.39
C ALA A 267 3.81 -20.56 -23.62
N PRO A 268 3.04 -20.66 -24.72
CA PRO A 268 3.50 -21.29 -25.94
C PRO A 268 4.69 -20.52 -26.51
N THR A 269 5.80 -21.21 -26.74
CA THR A 269 6.93 -20.66 -27.49
C THR A 269 6.54 -20.44 -28.93
N GLN A 270 6.96 -19.32 -29.53
CA GLN A 270 6.61 -18.88 -30.89
C GLN A 270 6.98 -19.88 -32.01
N ASN A 271 7.70 -20.96 -31.71
CA ASN A 271 8.26 -21.90 -32.70
C ASN A 271 7.56 -23.25 -32.78
N THR A 272 6.45 -23.46 -32.07
CA THR A 272 5.66 -24.71 -32.19
C THR A 272 4.30 -24.42 -32.83
N SER A 273 4.23 -24.59 -34.16
CA SER A 273 3.01 -24.41 -34.97
C SER A 273 1.86 -25.31 -34.56
N ASP A 274 2.10 -26.37 -33.79
CA ASP A 274 1.14 -27.45 -33.55
C ASP A 274 0.59 -27.52 -32.12
N LEU A 275 1.05 -26.66 -31.20
CA LEU A 275 0.49 -26.58 -29.84
C LEU A 275 -0.54 -25.44 -29.76
N PRO A 276 -1.68 -25.69 -29.07
CA PRO A 276 -2.65 -24.62 -28.88
C PRO A 276 -1.99 -23.46 -28.11
N LYS A 277 -2.24 -22.23 -28.57
CA LYS A 277 -1.82 -20.98 -27.88
C LYS A 277 -2.62 -20.82 -26.57
N VAL A 278 -2.34 -21.68 -25.60
CA VAL A 278 -3.03 -21.69 -24.32
C VAL A 278 -2.08 -21.18 -23.24
N LEU A 279 -2.44 -20.09 -22.60
CA LEU A 279 -1.82 -19.67 -21.35
C LEU A 279 -2.29 -20.61 -20.23
N GLY A 280 -1.40 -21.02 -19.34
CA GLY A 280 -1.76 -21.93 -18.27
C GLY A 280 -0.67 -22.01 -17.19
N ILE A 281 -0.90 -22.88 -16.21
CA ILE A 281 0.07 -23.25 -15.19
C ILE A 281 0.46 -24.71 -15.41
N LEU A 282 1.73 -24.96 -15.77
CA LEU A 282 2.27 -26.30 -15.82
C LEU A 282 2.44 -26.79 -14.38
N VAL A 283 1.68 -27.80 -14.01
CA VAL A 283 1.69 -28.40 -12.68
C VAL A 283 2.98 -29.21 -12.51
N THR A 284 3.82 -28.82 -11.57
CA THR A 284 5.03 -29.57 -11.19
C THR A 284 4.77 -30.51 -10.04
N ASN A 285 3.86 -30.13 -9.13
CA ASN A 285 3.42 -30.94 -8.01
C ASN A 285 1.95 -30.69 -7.70
N ALA A 286 1.24 -31.72 -7.26
CA ALA A 286 -0.15 -31.65 -6.80
C ALA A 286 -0.25 -32.31 -5.42
N GLU A 287 -0.88 -31.62 -4.47
CA GLU A 287 -1.07 -32.10 -3.10
C GLU A 287 -2.45 -31.72 -2.56
N GLY A 288 -2.85 -32.36 -1.49
CA GLY A 288 -4.12 -32.05 -0.81
C GLY A 288 -5.31 -32.05 -1.77
N PRO A 289 -6.05 -30.91 -1.91
CA PRO A 289 -7.26 -30.83 -2.72
C PRO A 289 -7.05 -31.17 -4.19
N SER A 290 -5.95 -30.73 -4.81
CA SER A 290 -5.67 -31.00 -6.24
C SER A 290 -5.40 -32.47 -6.50
N LEU A 291 -4.60 -33.10 -5.64
CA LEU A 291 -4.32 -34.51 -5.73
C LEU A 291 -5.61 -35.36 -5.57
N GLN A 292 -6.46 -34.98 -4.61
CA GLN A 292 -7.78 -35.65 -4.39
C GLN A 292 -8.72 -35.48 -5.59
N ALA A 293 -8.64 -34.35 -6.28
CA ALA A 293 -9.42 -34.09 -7.49
C ALA A 293 -8.87 -34.80 -8.73
N GLY A 294 -7.69 -35.45 -8.65
CA GLY A 294 -7.08 -36.19 -9.74
C GLY A 294 -6.18 -35.34 -10.66
N VAL A 295 -5.71 -34.18 -10.19
CA VAL A 295 -4.66 -33.40 -10.87
C VAL A 295 -3.34 -34.14 -10.76
N GLN A 296 -2.55 -34.14 -11.83
CA GLN A 296 -1.28 -34.84 -11.92
C GLN A 296 -0.14 -33.89 -12.30
N ALA A 297 1.08 -34.27 -11.99
CA ALA A 297 2.25 -33.58 -12.52
C ALA A 297 2.26 -33.65 -14.06
N ASN A 298 2.70 -32.57 -14.70
CA ASN A 298 2.67 -32.30 -16.13
C ASN A 298 1.27 -31.96 -16.70
N ASP A 299 0.21 -31.86 -15.91
CA ASP A 299 -1.02 -31.21 -16.35
C ASP A 299 -0.76 -29.72 -16.58
N ILE A 300 -1.47 -29.13 -17.53
CA ILE A 300 -1.49 -27.67 -17.69
C ILE A 300 -2.86 -27.18 -17.24
N LEU A 301 -2.93 -26.48 -16.11
CA LEU A 301 -4.15 -25.85 -15.59
C LEU A 301 -4.50 -24.65 -16.48
N ILE A 302 -5.63 -24.70 -17.16
CA ILE A 302 -6.04 -23.66 -18.13
C ILE A 302 -7.29 -22.89 -17.70
N MET A 303 -8.07 -23.43 -16.75
CA MET A 303 -9.29 -22.78 -16.26
C MET A 303 -9.56 -23.16 -14.80
N VAL A 304 -10.00 -22.19 -14.01
CA VAL A 304 -10.44 -22.36 -12.61
C VAL A 304 -11.74 -21.59 -12.42
N ASP A 305 -12.78 -22.24 -11.89
CA ASP A 305 -14.07 -21.64 -11.63
C ASP A 305 -14.63 -20.88 -12.85
N ASN A 306 -14.60 -21.52 -14.02
CA ASN A 306 -15.04 -20.97 -15.31
C ASN A 306 -14.26 -19.72 -15.79
N LYS A 307 -13.13 -19.38 -15.18
CA LYS A 307 -12.25 -18.28 -15.60
C LYS A 307 -10.96 -18.84 -16.19
N PRO A 308 -10.49 -18.31 -17.33
CA PRO A 308 -9.24 -18.74 -17.92
C PRO A 308 -8.05 -18.34 -17.04
N VAL A 309 -7.06 -19.20 -16.99
CA VAL A 309 -5.76 -18.92 -16.38
C VAL A 309 -4.99 -17.92 -17.23
N LYS A 310 -4.60 -16.77 -16.67
CA LYS A 310 -3.78 -15.75 -17.34
C LYS A 310 -2.36 -15.69 -16.79
N SER A 311 -2.22 -15.82 -15.48
CA SER A 311 -0.94 -15.89 -14.77
C SER A 311 -1.09 -16.73 -13.49
N ILE A 312 0.01 -17.16 -12.91
CA ILE A 312 -0.01 -17.84 -11.60
C ILE A 312 -0.58 -16.91 -10.53
N VAL A 313 -0.13 -15.65 -10.50
CA VAL A 313 -0.53 -14.66 -9.50
C VAL A 313 -2.04 -14.43 -9.52
N GLU A 314 -2.60 -14.06 -10.68
CA GLU A 314 -4.05 -13.80 -10.84
C GLU A 314 -4.89 -15.02 -10.47
N THR A 315 -4.45 -16.22 -10.89
CA THR A 315 -5.18 -17.46 -10.62
C THR A 315 -5.15 -17.81 -9.13
N MET A 316 -3.99 -17.67 -8.47
CA MET A 316 -3.88 -17.94 -7.05
C MET A 316 -4.62 -16.91 -6.19
N ASP A 317 -4.66 -15.64 -6.60
CA ASP A 317 -5.49 -14.62 -5.95
C ASP A 317 -6.98 -14.94 -6.06
N GLN A 318 -7.42 -15.37 -7.26
CA GLN A 318 -8.79 -15.83 -7.45
C GLN A 318 -9.14 -17.01 -6.52
N ILE A 319 -8.26 -18.02 -6.42
CA ILE A 319 -8.46 -19.19 -5.55
C ILE A 319 -8.49 -18.77 -4.08
N ALA A 320 -7.63 -17.84 -3.67
CA ALA A 320 -7.55 -17.35 -2.30
C ALA A 320 -8.85 -16.65 -1.82
N GLU A 321 -9.65 -16.12 -2.74
CA GLU A 321 -10.96 -15.51 -2.41
C GLU A 321 -12.10 -16.53 -2.33
N LEU A 322 -11.88 -17.76 -2.80
CA LEU A 322 -12.89 -18.83 -2.70
C LEU A 322 -12.96 -19.34 -1.26
N LYS A 323 -14.18 -19.59 -0.77
CA LYS A 323 -14.38 -20.13 0.58
C LYS A 323 -13.94 -21.59 0.64
N PRO A 324 -13.17 -22.03 1.65
CA PRO A 324 -12.90 -23.44 1.90
C PRO A 324 -14.21 -24.25 1.97
N GLY A 325 -14.19 -25.46 1.38
CA GLY A 325 -15.35 -26.34 1.26
C GLY A 325 -16.19 -26.08 -0.01
N THR A 326 -15.97 -24.99 -0.77
CA THR A 326 -16.62 -24.78 -2.06
C THR A 326 -16.07 -25.75 -3.10
N ILE A 327 -16.93 -26.35 -3.90
CA ILE A 327 -16.54 -27.20 -5.04
C ILE A 327 -16.58 -26.35 -6.30
N VAL A 328 -15.48 -26.30 -7.04
CA VAL A 328 -15.37 -25.52 -8.28
C VAL A 328 -14.83 -26.39 -9.42
N PRO A 329 -15.29 -26.16 -10.68
CA PRO A 329 -14.74 -26.82 -11.85
C PRO A 329 -13.35 -26.26 -12.16
N ILE A 330 -12.43 -27.15 -12.49
CA ILE A 330 -11.14 -26.80 -13.11
C ILE A 330 -11.01 -27.56 -14.44
N ILE A 331 -10.26 -27.00 -15.37
CA ILE A 331 -9.91 -27.67 -16.62
C ILE A 331 -8.40 -27.74 -16.72
N VAL A 332 -7.90 -28.96 -16.88
CA VAL A 332 -6.49 -29.23 -17.17
C VAL A 332 -6.34 -29.78 -18.59
N LEU A 333 -5.20 -29.51 -19.18
CA LEU A 333 -4.77 -30.14 -20.43
C LEU A 333 -3.76 -31.23 -20.07
N ARG A 334 -4.11 -32.50 -20.35
CA ARG A 334 -3.28 -33.70 -20.12
C ARG A 334 -3.07 -34.42 -21.44
N ASN A 335 -1.83 -34.60 -21.86
CA ASN A 335 -1.49 -35.24 -23.15
C ASN A 335 -2.22 -34.65 -24.36
N GLY A 336 -2.52 -33.34 -24.35
CA GLY A 336 -3.24 -32.64 -25.41
C GLY A 336 -4.77 -32.67 -25.28
N GLU A 337 -5.34 -33.42 -24.35
CA GLU A 337 -6.78 -33.52 -24.12
C GLU A 337 -7.23 -32.66 -22.94
N LYS A 338 -8.39 -31.98 -23.08
CA LYS A 338 -9.00 -31.21 -22.00
C LYS A 338 -9.77 -32.12 -21.07
N ILE A 339 -9.38 -32.13 -19.80
CA ILE A 339 -10.02 -32.91 -18.72
C ILE A 339 -10.65 -31.92 -17.77
N GLN A 340 -11.95 -32.05 -17.52
CA GLN A 340 -12.67 -31.29 -16.51
C GLN A 340 -12.69 -32.09 -15.20
N LEU A 341 -12.25 -31.47 -14.12
CA LEU A 341 -12.22 -32.02 -12.79
C LEU A 341 -13.03 -31.12 -11.83
N GLN A 342 -13.51 -31.68 -10.74
CA GLN A 342 -14.14 -30.93 -9.65
C GLN A 342 -13.17 -30.91 -8.47
N ILE A 343 -12.84 -29.71 -7.99
CA ILE A 343 -11.94 -29.54 -6.87
C ILE A 343 -12.64 -28.92 -5.68
N THR A 344 -12.49 -29.51 -4.51
CA THR A 344 -12.98 -28.90 -3.26
C THR A 344 -11.89 -27.97 -2.74
N ILE A 345 -12.21 -26.68 -2.61
CA ILE A 345 -11.28 -25.69 -2.09
C ILE A 345 -10.92 -26.03 -0.65
N GLY A 346 -9.65 -26.20 -0.37
CA GLY A 346 -9.10 -26.33 0.98
C GLY A 346 -8.86 -24.99 1.63
N GLN A 347 -8.46 -24.99 2.90
CA GLN A 347 -7.93 -23.81 3.58
C GLN A 347 -6.41 -23.83 3.46
N LEU A 348 -5.82 -22.66 3.08
CA LEU A 348 -4.37 -22.53 3.03
C LEU A 348 -3.79 -22.78 4.43
N PRO A 349 -2.86 -23.74 4.61
CA PRO A 349 -2.18 -23.94 5.88
C PRO A 349 -1.31 -22.70 6.19
N VAL A 350 -1.36 -22.25 7.44
CA VAL A 350 -0.64 -21.04 7.95
C VAL A 350 0.51 -21.50 8.84
#